data_e8f09b0b852a9033620424b4d5795d1f
#
_entry.id   e8f09b0b852a9033620424b4d5795d1f
#
_cell.length_a   1.000
_cell.length_b   1.000
_cell.length_c   1.000
_cell.angle_alpha   90.00
_cell.angle_beta   90.00
_cell.angle_gamma   90.00
#
_symmetry.space_group_name_H-M   'P 1'
#
loop_
_entity.id
_entity.type
_entity.pdbx_description
1 polymer ?
#
loop_
_entity_poly.entity_id
_entity_poly.type
_entity_poly.pdbx_seq_one_letter_code
_entity_poly.pdbx_strand_id
1 'polypeptide(L)'
;MSTTKTIQSALISVFSKEGLEPIVRKLHAQNITFYSTGGTEDFIKNLGIPVVPVEDVTSYPSILGGRVKTLHPKVFGGILNRQDNDSDVQQMQEFNIPQIDLVIVDLYPFEKTVASGASEEDIIEKIDIGGISLIRAAAKNFKDTVIVASVEEYSLLLDMITEQDGATTLSDRKLLATKAFHVSSHYDTAIFNYFNTDETIYKQSIANGQVLRYGENPHQKGFFFGDFEAMFKKVHGKELSYNNLLDVDAAVNLINEFKNDGPTFAILKHNNACGLATRKNINDAYLAALACDPTSAFGGVLISNTKIDVATANEINKLFCEVVIAPEYDTEATAILQEKKNRIILVQNEVALPQKQIRTCLNGILVQERNNITDNKANLKTVTITAPTENEIQDLIFASKICKNTKSNTIVFAKNGTLIASGTGQTSRVDALMQAIEKAKTFGFDLHGASMASDAFFPFPDCVEIAKKAGITAVIQPGGSIKDELSINYCNENKVAMVFTGTRHFKH
;
A
#
# COMPACT_ATOMS: atom_id res chain seq x y z
N MET A 1 -7.74 9.61 -44.21
CA MET A 1 -6.82 10.56 -43.57
C MET A 1 -5.67 9.76 -42.99
N SER A 2 -4.43 10.21 -43.17
CA SER A 2 -3.27 9.52 -42.61
C SER A 2 -3.39 9.52 -41.10
N THR A 3 -3.31 8.35 -40.44
CA THR A 3 -3.30 8.23 -38.99
C THR A 3 -1.93 8.59 -38.40
N THR A 4 -0.94 8.79 -39.27
CA THR A 4 0.46 9.10 -38.92
C THR A 4 0.72 10.58 -39.11
N LYS A 5 1.39 11.22 -38.16
CA LYS A 5 1.83 12.61 -38.20
C LYS A 5 3.31 12.70 -37.87
N THR A 6 4.04 13.48 -38.65
CA THR A 6 5.46 13.77 -38.45
C THR A 6 5.60 14.99 -37.54
N ILE A 7 6.45 14.91 -36.55
CA ILE A 7 6.79 16.02 -35.66
C ILE A 7 7.72 16.98 -36.43
N GLN A 8 7.38 18.25 -36.47
CA GLN A 8 8.19 19.33 -37.09
C GLN A 8 8.63 20.37 -36.05
N SER A 9 7.93 20.44 -34.95
CA SER A 9 8.19 21.39 -33.88
C SER A 9 7.95 20.80 -32.50
N ALA A 10 8.69 21.24 -31.50
CA ALA A 10 8.60 20.78 -30.12
C ALA A 10 8.66 21.94 -29.14
N LEU A 11 7.70 22.03 -28.23
CA LEU A 11 7.77 22.88 -27.04
C LEU A 11 8.26 22.03 -25.86
N ILE A 12 9.40 22.40 -25.31
CA ILE A 12 10.01 21.68 -24.17
C ILE A 12 10.14 22.63 -22.99
N SER A 13 9.50 22.29 -21.87
CA SER A 13 9.57 23.07 -20.63
C SER A 13 9.50 22.10 -19.44
N VAL A 14 10.66 21.69 -18.91
CA VAL A 14 10.76 20.67 -17.87
C VAL A 14 11.50 21.19 -16.65
N PHE A 15 11.10 20.71 -15.48
CA PHE A 15 11.83 20.93 -14.23
C PHE A 15 13.09 20.06 -14.18
N SER A 16 12.97 18.75 -14.43
CA SER A 16 14.10 17.81 -14.51
C SER A 16 14.66 17.72 -15.93
N LYS A 17 16.00 17.77 -16.06
CA LYS A 17 16.71 17.57 -17.34
C LYS A 17 17.23 16.14 -17.49
N GLU A 18 16.99 15.30 -16.51
CA GLU A 18 17.42 13.89 -16.53
C GLU A 18 16.80 13.14 -17.73
N GLY A 19 17.62 12.47 -18.51
CA GLY A 19 17.17 11.70 -19.67
C GLY A 19 16.69 12.54 -20.88
N LEU A 20 16.70 13.88 -20.83
CA LEU A 20 16.19 14.74 -21.90
C LEU A 20 17.14 14.83 -23.09
N GLU A 21 18.46 14.82 -22.88
CA GLU A 21 19.48 15.03 -23.92
C GLU A 21 19.34 14.09 -25.12
N PRO A 22 19.18 12.76 -24.95
CA PRO A 22 19.02 11.84 -26.10
C PRO A 22 17.83 12.21 -27.00
N ILE A 23 16.72 12.63 -26.39
CA ILE A 23 15.50 13.04 -27.10
C ILE A 23 15.76 14.31 -27.90
N VAL A 24 16.34 15.35 -27.29
CA VAL A 24 16.65 16.62 -27.94
C VAL A 24 17.62 16.42 -29.10
N ARG A 25 18.68 15.60 -28.92
CA ARG A 25 19.62 15.29 -30.01
C ARG A 25 18.96 14.53 -31.16
N LYS A 26 18.08 13.56 -30.85
CA LYS A 26 17.36 12.79 -31.88
C LYS A 26 16.43 13.69 -32.68
N LEU A 27 15.65 14.54 -32.00
CA LEU A 27 14.75 15.51 -32.64
C LEU A 27 15.53 16.54 -33.48
N HIS A 28 16.67 17.02 -32.97
CA HIS A 28 17.54 17.95 -33.72
C HIS A 28 18.09 17.32 -35.02
N ALA A 29 18.50 16.05 -34.98
CA ALA A 29 18.96 15.33 -36.16
C ALA A 29 17.87 15.17 -37.23
N GLN A 30 16.59 15.36 -36.86
CA GLN A 30 15.43 15.33 -37.74
C GLN A 30 14.96 16.76 -38.16
N ASN A 31 15.78 17.79 -37.85
CA ASN A 31 15.51 19.20 -38.19
C ASN A 31 14.26 19.78 -37.52
N ILE A 32 13.91 19.30 -36.30
CA ILE A 32 12.76 19.79 -35.55
C ILE A 32 13.07 21.19 -34.98
N THR A 33 12.10 22.10 -35.07
CA THR A 33 12.18 23.44 -34.46
C THR A 33 11.85 23.34 -32.97
N PHE A 34 12.74 23.85 -32.12
CA PHE A 34 12.53 23.85 -30.68
C PHE A 34 12.01 25.20 -30.18
N TYR A 35 10.99 25.15 -29.32
CA TYR A 35 10.51 26.24 -28.49
C TYR A 35 10.78 25.90 -27.03
N SER A 36 11.29 26.84 -26.25
CA SER A 36 11.55 26.60 -24.83
C SER A 36 11.59 27.89 -24.03
N THR A 37 11.71 27.78 -22.72
CA THR A 37 11.82 28.91 -21.80
C THR A 37 12.68 28.58 -20.59
N GLY A 38 13.36 29.59 -20.03
CA GLY A 38 14.14 29.52 -18.80
C GLY A 38 15.22 28.43 -18.82
N GLY A 39 15.37 27.71 -17.72
CA GLY A 39 16.46 26.74 -17.56
C GLY A 39 16.41 25.55 -18.54
N THR A 40 15.29 25.27 -19.20
CA THR A 40 15.23 24.25 -20.26
C THR A 40 15.78 24.81 -21.57
N GLU A 41 15.52 26.06 -21.86
CA GLU A 41 16.12 26.79 -22.99
C GLU A 41 17.64 26.83 -22.87
N ASP A 42 18.16 27.22 -21.68
CA ASP A 42 19.60 27.23 -21.41
C ASP A 42 20.22 25.83 -21.60
N PHE A 43 19.55 24.79 -21.12
CA PHE A 43 20.00 23.41 -21.31
C PHE A 43 20.14 23.06 -22.79
N ILE A 44 19.14 23.35 -23.63
CA ILE A 44 19.16 23.06 -25.08
C ILE A 44 20.26 23.87 -25.77
N LYS A 45 20.42 25.15 -25.45
CA LYS A 45 21.49 25.99 -25.97
C LYS A 45 22.89 25.45 -25.63
N ASN A 46 23.08 24.97 -24.40
CA ASN A 46 24.33 24.37 -23.93
C ASN A 46 24.71 23.08 -24.67
N LEU A 47 23.72 22.37 -25.25
CA LEU A 47 23.97 21.25 -26.15
C LEU A 47 24.41 21.68 -27.57
N GLY A 48 24.50 22.99 -27.84
CA GLY A 48 24.79 23.55 -29.16
C GLY A 48 23.62 23.50 -30.15
N ILE A 49 22.40 23.35 -29.66
CA ILE A 49 21.20 23.18 -30.48
C ILE A 49 20.38 24.49 -30.51
N PRO A 50 19.99 24.98 -31.69
CA PRO A 50 19.16 26.17 -31.81
C PRO A 50 17.79 25.96 -31.13
N VAL A 51 17.35 26.97 -30.40
CA VAL A 51 16.05 26.99 -29.73
C VAL A 51 15.46 28.39 -29.73
N VAL A 52 14.18 28.52 -30.03
CA VAL A 52 13.44 29.77 -30.02
C VAL A 52 12.85 30.01 -28.63
N PRO A 53 13.18 31.10 -27.96
CA PRO A 53 12.55 31.46 -26.69
C PRO A 53 11.03 31.63 -26.86
N VAL A 54 10.26 31.19 -25.89
CA VAL A 54 8.80 31.39 -25.90
C VAL A 54 8.45 32.87 -25.87
N GLU A 55 9.27 33.70 -25.25
CA GLU A 55 9.15 35.15 -25.21
C GLU A 55 9.21 35.78 -26.61
N ASP A 56 9.98 35.22 -27.52
CA ASP A 56 10.05 35.69 -28.92
C ASP A 56 8.77 35.31 -29.70
N VAL A 57 8.20 34.12 -29.42
CA VAL A 57 6.93 33.67 -30.00
C VAL A 57 5.77 34.56 -29.56
N THR A 58 5.73 34.85 -28.24
CA THR A 58 4.62 35.58 -27.63
C THR A 58 4.77 37.09 -27.80
N SER A 59 5.98 37.59 -28.05
CA SER A 59 6.36 38.99 -27.95
C SER A 59 6.04 39.61 -26.59
N TYR A 60 6.09 38.77 -25.52
CA TYR A 60 5.77 39.17 -24.17
C TYR A 60 6.81 38.63 -23.19
N PRO A 61 7.36 39.48 -22.30
CA PRO A 61 8.37 39.03 -21.36
C PRO A 61 7.82 38.08 -20.31
N SER A 62 8.69 37.26 -19.74
CA SER A 62 8.38 36.50 -18.53
C SER A 62 8.16 37.45 -17.37
N ILE A 63 7.00 37.43 -16.72
CA ILE A 63 6.58 38.32 -15.65
C ILE A 63 6.24 37.57 -14.36
N LEU A 64 6.08 38.31 -13.26
CA LEU A 64 5.70 37.80 -11.95
C LEU A 64 6.64 36.69 -11.46
N GLY A 65 7.94 36.90 -11.58
CA GLY A 65 8.94 35.91 -11.17
C GLY A 65 8.93 34.63 -12.02
N GLY A 66 8.39 34.70 -13.25
CA GLY A 66 8.31 33.55 -14.14
C GLY A 66 7.04 32.70 -14.01
N ARG A 67 6.09 33.11 -13.18
CA ARG A 67 4.79 32.42 -13.06
C ARG A 67 3.92 32.53 -14.33
N VAL A 68 4.17 33.54 -15.16
CA VAL A 68 3.48 33.76 -16.44
C VAL A 68 4.51 33.84 -17.56
N LYS A 69 4.60 32.78 -18.35
CA LYS A 69 5.50 32.65 -19.52
C LYS A 69 4.78 32.03 -20.70
N THR A 70 4.25 30.84 -20.50
CA THR A 70 3.63 30.00 -21.56
C THR A 70 2.11 30.17 -21.65
N LEU A 71 1.47 30.84 -20.67
CA LEU A 71 0.03 31.10 -20.66
C LEU A 71 -0.34 32.23 -21.63
N HIS A 72 -0.21 31.94 -22.92
CA HIS A 72 -0.40 32.93 -23.98
C HIS A 72 -1.17 32.33 -25.17
N PRO A 73 -2.09 33.06 -25.83
CA PRO A 73 -2.87 32.57 -26.98
C PRO A 73 -2.03 31.96 -28.11
N LYS A 74 -0.85 32.51 -28.40
CA LYS A 74 0.04 31.96 -29.44
C LYS A 74 0.59 30.59 -29.07
N VAL A 75 0.90 30.32 -27.80
CA VAL A 75 1.38 29.01 -27.33
C VAL A 75 0.21 28.01 -27.37
N PHE A 76 -0.92 28.36 -26.76
CA PHE A 76 -2.07 27.48 -26.71
C PHE A 76 -2.73 27.28 -28.07
N GLY A 77 -2.75 28.28 -28.94
CA GLY A 77 -3.19 28.17 -30.32
C GLY A 77 -2.32 27.18 -31.09
N GLY A 78 -1.00 27.25 -30.94
CA GLY A 78 -0.05 26.32 -31.54
C GLY A 78 -0.28 24.86 -31.16
N ILE A 79 -0.72 24.62 -29.89
CA ILE A 79 -1.02 23.29 -29.38
C ILE A 79 -2.43 22.81 -29.74
N LEU A 80 -3.42 23.71 -29.71
CA LEU A 80 -4.84 23.33 -29.76
C LEU A 80 -5.44 23.36 -31.14
N ASN A 81 -4.71 23.88 -32.17
CA ASN A 81 -5.22 23.94 -33.50
C ASN A 81 -5.54 22.57 -34.10
N ARG A 82 -6.61 22.49 -34.87
CA ARG A 82 -6.99 21.30 -35.63
C ARG A 82 -6.42 21.44 -37.04
N GLN A 83 -5.40 20.63 -37.33
CA GLN A 83 -4.64 20.74 -38.59
C GLN A 83 -5.47 20.42 -39.84
N ASP A 84 -6.63 19.76 -39.69
CA ASP A 84 -7.58 19.44 -40.74
C ASP A 84 -8.77 20.42 -40.82
N ASN A 85 -8.71 21.54 -40.10
CA ASN A 85 -9.75 22.55 -40.05
C ASN A 85 -9.27 23.85 -40.72
N ASP A 86 -9.82 24.18 -41.87
CA ASP A 86 -9.40 25.35 -42.67
C ASP A 86 -9.48 26.66 -41.88
N SER A 87 -10.49 26.85 -41.04
CA SER A 87 -10.63 28.04 -40.20
C SER A 87 -9.52 28.16 -39.16
N ASP A 88 -9.10 27.04 -38.52
CA ASP A 88 -8.01 27.06 -37.60
C ASP A 88 -6.69 27.40 -38.33
N VAL A 89 -6.45 26.79 -39.50
CA VAL A 89 -5.26 27.07 -40.32
C VAL A 89 -5.20 28.53 -40.75
N GLN A 90 -6.33 29.13 -41.17
CA GLN A 90 -6.39 30.55 -41.52
C GLN A 90 -6.07 31.45 -40.32
N GLN A 91 -6.62 31.16 -39.14
CA GLN A 91 -6.35 31.93 -37.92
C GLN A 91 -4.88 31.78 -37.45
N MET A 92 -4.31 30.59 -37.58
CA MET A 92 -2.87 30.39 -37.29
C MET A 92 -1.99 31.32 -38.12
N GLN A 93 -2.32 31.48 -39.41
CA GLN A 93 -1.60 32.40 -40.32
C GLN A 93 -1.88 33.85 -39.98
N GLU A 94 -3.14 34.25 -39.77
CA GLU A 94 -3.55 35.62 -39.48
C GLU A 94 -2.88 36.16 -38.20
N PHE A 95 -2.81 35.33 -37.13
CA PHE A 95 -2.25 35.75 -35.85
C PHE A 95 -0.78 35.37 -35.66
N ASN A 96 -0.12 34.86 -36.72
CA ASN A 96 1.28 34.41 -36.66
C ASN A 96 1.53 33.42 -35.49
N ILE A 97 0.70 32.38 -35.41
CA ILE A 97 0.80 31.34 -34.37
C ILE A 97 1.64 30.20 -34.93
N PRO A 98 2.76 29.79 -34.31
CA PRO A 98 3.54 28.67 -34.76
C PRO A 98 2.85 27.35 -34.42
N GLN A 99 2.95 26.37 -35.32
CA GLN A 99 2.52 25.00 -35.04
C GLN A 99 3.38 24.40 -33.95
N ILE A 100 2.77 23.64 -33.01
CA ILE A 100 3.45 22.85 -31.97
C ILE A 100 2.97 21.42 -32.07
N ASP A 101 3.83 20.53 -32.55
CA ASP A 101 3.49 19.12 -32.80
C ASP A 101 3.81 18.23 -31.61
N LEU A 102 4.79 18.62 -30.80
CA LEU A 102 5.23 17.89 -29.62
C LEU A 102 5.33 18.84 -28.42
N VAL A 103 4.80 18.41 -27.28
CA VAL A 103 4.95 19.08 -26.00
C VAL A 103 5.62 18.13 -25.02
N ILE A 104 6.76 18.52 -24.42
CA ILE A 104 7.43 17.78 -23.35
C ILE A 104 7.44 18.70 -22.14
N VAL A 105 6.72 18.29 -21.10
CA VAL A 105 6.53 19.07 -19.87
C VAL A 105 6.47 18.11 -18.68
N ASP A 106 7.25 18.38 -17.65
CA ASP A 106 7.06 17.77 -16.33
C ASP A 106 6.56 18.81 -15.32
N LEU A 107 6.02 18.33 -14.22
CA LEU A 107 5.47 19.17 -13.15
C LEU A 107 6.48 19.36 -12.02
N TYR A 108 6.32 20.43 -11.27
CA TYR A 108 7.09 20.61 -10.02
C TYR A 108 6.81 19.45 -9.04
N PRO A 109 7.81 19.03 -8.24
CA PRO A 109 7.72 17.88 -7.35
C PRO A 109 6.91 18.20 -6.07
N PHE A 110 5.61 18.50 -6.21
CA PHE A 110 4.72 18.90 -5.11
C PHE A 110 4.72 17.89 -3.96
N GLU A 111 4.45 16.63 -4.24
CA GLU A 111 4.37 15.58 -3.22
C GLU A 111 5.70 15.38 -2.47
N LYS A 112 6.84 15.44 -3.20
CA LYS A 112 8.17 15.36 -2.57
C LYS A 112 8.43 16.56 -1.66
N THR A 113 7.96 17.75 -2.04
CA THR A 113 8.09 18.97 -1.23
C THR A 113 7.24 18.87 0.04
N VAL A 114 5.99 18.39 -0.06
CA VAL A 114 5.14 18.11 1.10
C VAL A 114 5.79 17.08 2.03
N ALA A 115 6.28 15.98 1.47
CA ALA A 115 6.91 14.90 2.25
C ALA A 115 8.22 15.32 2.94
N SER A 116 8.92 16.34 2.43
CA SER A 116 10.13 16.88 3.06
C SER A 116 9.86 17.73 4.31
N GLY A 117 8.60 18.07 4.60
CA GLY A 117 8.22 18.96 5.70
C GLY A 117 8.59 20.41 5.45
N ALA A 118 8.64 20.84 4.18
CA ALA A 118 8.91 22.23 3.78
C ALA A 118 7.83 23.21 4.32
N SER A 119 8.11 24.49 4.29
CA SER A 119 7.15 25.51 4.68
C SER A 119 5.92 25.51 3.77
N GLU A 120 4.77 25.95 4.28
CA GLU A 120 3.52 26.07 3.48
C GLU A 120 3.76 26.96 2.24
N GLU A 121 4.52 28.04 2.39
CA GLU A 121 4.86 28.94 1.29
C GLU A 121 5.66 28.20 0.19
N ASP A 122 6.67 27.42 0.57
CA ASP A 122 7.46 26.62 -0.38
C ASP A 122 6.63 25.53 -1.06
N ILE A 123 5.70 24.93 -0.35
CA ILE A 123 4.78 23.91 -0.89
C ILE A 123 3.84 24.56 -1.93
N ILE A 124 3.25 25.71 -1.61
CA ILE A 124 2.35 26.43 -2.52
C ILE A 124 3.09 26.86 -3.79
N GLU A 125 4.36 27.28 -3.70
CA GLU A 125 5.19 27.64 -4.86
C GLU A 125 5.46 26.45 -5.79
N LYS A 126 5.23 25.21 -5.34
CA LYS A 126 5.32 24.00 -6.18
C LYS A 126 4.00 23.60 -6.83
N ILE A 127 2.96 24.41 -6.70
CA ILE A 127 1.71 24.20 -7.48
C ILE A 127 1.92 24.75 -8.88
N ASP A 128 2.09 23.84 -9.83
CA ASP A 128 2.34 24.18 -11.24
C ASP A 128 1.07 24.66 -11.91
N ILE A 129 1.11 25.85 -12.53
CA ILE A 129 -0.02 26.43 -13.27
C ILE A 129 0.23 26.30 -14.78
N GLY A 130 1.43 26.64 -15.25
CA GLY A 130 1.77 26.68 -16.68
C GLY A 130 1.91 25.29 -17.27
N GLY A 131 2.71 24.42 -16.62
CA GLY A 131 2.98 23.06 -17.08
C GLY A 131 1.73 22.20 -17.12
N ILE A 132 0.92 22.20 -16.05
CA ILE A 132 -0.34 21.46 -16.02
C ILE A 132 -1.30 21.90 -17.12
N SER A 133 -1.35 23.19 -17.45
CA SER A 133 -2.17 23.74 -18.51
C SER A 133 -1.71 23.27 -19.88
N LEU A 134 -0.41 23.24 -20.15
CA LEU A 134 0.19 22.72 -21.39
C LEU A 134 -0.10 21.22 -21.56
N ILE A 135 0.08 20.44 -20.49
CA ILE A 135 -0.21 18.99 -20.47
C ILE A 135 -1.66 18.75 -20.89
N ARG A 136 -2.61 19.45 -20.28
CA ARG A 136 -4.04 19.27 -20.56
C ARG A 136 -4.42 19.72 -21.97
N ALA A 137 -3.84 20.81 -22.47
CA ALA A 137 -4.08 21.31 -23.82
C ALA A 137 -3.61 20.30 -24.87
N ALA A 138 -2.36 19.85 -24.77
CA ALA A 138 -1.78 18.89 -25.71
C ALA A 138 -2.50 17.52 -25.65
N ALA A 139 -2.80 17.02 -24.45
CA ALA A 139 -3.56 15.78 -24.27
C ALA A 139 -4.97 15.85 -24.89
N LYS A 140 -5.66 16.99 -24.76
CA LYS A 140 -6.96 17.21 -25.41
C LYS A 140 -6.83 17.15 -26.91
N ASN A 141 -5.77 17.72 -27.49
CA ASN A 141 -5.54 17.75 -28.94
C ASN A 141 -4.68 16.58 -29.45
N PHE A 142 -4.74 15.42 -28.82
CA PHE A 142 -3.91 14.26 -29.16
C PHE A 142 -4.05 13.79 -30.64
N LYS A 143 -5.07 14.19 -31.34
CA LYS A 143 -5.21 13.90 -32.79
C LYS A 143 -4.09 14.57 -33.58
N ASP A 144 -3.65 15.72 -33.13
CA ASP A 144 -2.71 16.59 -33.84
C ASP A 144 -1.40 16.81 -33.12
N THR A 145 -1.38 16.69 -31.76
CA THR A 145 -0.23 17.02 -30.92
C THR A 145 0.19 15.83 -30.09
N VAL A 146 1.50 15.59 -29.99
CA VAL A 146 2.11 14.61 -29.08
C VAL A 146 2.34 15.27 -27.72
N ILE A 147 2.08 14.56 -26.63
CA ILE A 147 2.36 15.03 -25.25
C ILE A 147 3.18 14.01 -24.49
N VAL A 148 4.24 14.46 -23.84
CA VAL A 148 5.03 13.70 -22.86
C VAL A 148 5.03 14.49 -21.56
N ALA A 149 4.42 13.92 -20.52
CA ALA A 149 4.11 14.61 -19.27
C ALA A 149 5.00 14.17 -18.08
N SER A 150 5.87 13.19 -18.28
CA SER A 150 6.77 12.66 -17.27
C SER A 150 8.05 12.12 -17.90
N VAL A 151 9.15 12.12 -17.13
CA VAL A 151 10.42 11.48 -17.52
C VAL A 151 10.26 9.97 -17.76
N GLU A 152 9.25 9.33 -17.16
CA GLU A 152 8.95 7.90 -17.31
C GLU A 152 8.56 7.54 -18.76
N GLU A 153 8.05 8.50 -19.55
CA GLU A 153 7.68 8.31 -20.94
C GLU A 153 8.82 8.63 -21.93
N TYR A 154 9.99 9.05 -21.47
CA TYR A 154 11.09 9.47 -22.35
C TYR A 154 11.63 8.32 -23.22
N SER A 155 11.80 7.12 -22.66
CA SER A 155 12.20 5.94 -23.45
C SER A 155 11.13 5.59 -24.48
N LEU A 156 9.87 5.62 -24.12
CA LEU A 156 8.76 5.34 -25.04
C LEU A 156 8.71 6.34 -26.20
N LEU A 157 8.87 7.64 -25.91
CA LEU A 157 8.95 8.65 -26.97
C LEU A 157 10.16 8.40 -27.87
N LEU A 158 11.33 8.14 -27.30
CA LEU A 158 12.57 7.93 -28.05
C LEU A 158 12.48 6.72 -28.99
N ASP A 159 11.86 5.63 -28.52
CA ASP A 159 11.60 4.45 -29.34
C ASP A 159 10.65 4.79 -30.49
N MET A 160 9.53 5.45 -30.22
CA MET A 160 8.55 5.88 -31.24
C MET A 160 9.18 6.73 -32.35
N ILE A 161 9.91 7.81 -31.98
CA ILE A 161 10.52 8.70 -32.97
C ILE A 161 11.71 8.08 -33.68
N THR A 162 12.30 7.02 -33.13
CA THR A 162 13.39 6.29 -33.78
C THR A 162 12.86 5.27 -34.76
N GLU A 163 11.88 4.47 -34.38
CA GLU A 163 11.30 3.43 -35.23
C GLU A 163 10.45 3.98 -36.36
N GLN A 164 9.83 5.15 -36.17
CA GLN A 164 8.90 5.77 -37.12
C GLN A 164 9.48 7.04 -37.80
N ASP A 165 10.80 7.23 -37.73
CA ASP A 165 11.51 8.36 -38.36
C ASP A 165 10.88 9.74 -38.04
N GLY A 166 10.67 9.99 -36.76
CA GLY A 166 10.09 11.26 -36.25
C GLY A 166 8.57 11.38 -36.40
N ALA A 167 7.91 10.33 -36.84
CA ALA A 167 6.45 10.30 -36.92
C ALA A 167 5.83 9.57 -35.72
N THR A 168 4.52 9.75 -35.51
CA THR A 168 3.70 9.04 -34.53
C THR A 168 2.36 8.64 -35.12
N THR A 169 1.86 7.47 -34.71
CA THR A 169 0.50 7.05 -35.04
C THR A 169 -0.54 7.70 -34.13
N LEU A 170 -1.81 7.68 -34.52
CA LEU A 170 -2.91 8.12 -33.67
C LEU A 170 -2.98 7.30 -32.35
N SER A 171 -2.63 6.01 -32.42
CA SER A 171 -2.59 5.14 -31.25
C SER A 171 -1.52 5.58 -30.23
N ASP A 172 -0.33 5.93 -30.72
CA ASP A 172 0.78 6.42 -29.89
C ASP A 172 0.39 7.72 -29.19
N ARG A 173 -0.17 8.66 -29.94
CA ARG A 173 -0.63 9.94 -29.39
C ARG A 173 -1.74 9.77 -28.35
N LYS A 174 -2.67 8.85 -28.59
CA LYS A 174 -3.74 8.52 -27.63
C LYS A 174 -3.19 7.87 -26.36
N LEU A 175 -2.20 6.98 -26.50
CA LEU A 175 -1.51 6.36 -25.36
C LEU A 175 -0.83 7.44 -24.50
N LEU A 176 -0.03 8.32 -25.11
CA LEU A 176 0.66 9.40 -24.41
C LEU A 176 -0.33 10.41 -23.79
N ALA A 177 -1.44 10.72 -24.45
CA ALA A 177 -2.50 11.55 -23.87
C ALA A 177 -3.16 10.89 -22.64
N THR A 178 -3.34 9.57 -22.66
CA THR A 178 -3.83 8.83 -21.49
C THR A 178 -2.88 8.96 -20.31
N LYS A 179 -1.58 8.81 -20.56
CA LYS A 179 -0.52 8.99 -19.55
C LYS A 179 -0.49 10.44 -19.02
N ALA A 180 -0.63 11.42 -19.89
CA ALA A 180 -0.69 12.82 -19.52
C ALA A 180 -1.89 13.16 -18.62
N PHE A 181 -3.07 12.63 -18.90
CA PHE A 181 -4.23 12.78 -18.02
C PHE A 181 -4.07 12.01 -16.70
N HIS A 182 -3.35 10.89 -16.70
CA HIS A 182 -2.98 10.20 -15.46
C HIS A 182 -2.11 11.11 -14.59
N VAL A 183 -1.04 11.70 -15.14
CA VAL A 183 -0.18 12.64 -14.43
C VAL A 183 -0.97 13.82 -13.86
N SER A 184 -1.78 14.49 -14.71
CA SER A 184 -2.52 15.69 -14.27
C SER A 184 -3.57 15.38 -13.19
N SER A 185 -4.29 14.26 -13.29
CA SER A 185 -5.29 13.88 -12.31
C SER A 185 -4.68 13.45 -10.97
N HIS A 186 -3.52 12.77 -11.01
CA HIS A 186 -2.76 12.42 -9.82
C HIS A 186 -2.26 13.67 -9.09
N TYR A 187 -1.67 14.59 -9.83
CA TYR A 187 -1.16 15.86 -9.32
C TYR A 187 -2.26 16.69 -8.64
N ASP A 188 -3.40 16.89 -9.32
CA ASP A 188 -4.54 17.61 -8.74
C ASP A 188 -5.12 16.90 -7.52
N THR A 189 -5.09 15.57 -7.50
CA THR A 189 -5.52 14.78 -6.33
C THR A 189 -4.60 15.00 -5.14
N ALA A 190 -3.28 15.04 -5.35
CA ALA A 190 -2.30 15.30 -4.30
C ALA A 190 -2.48 16.72 -3.71
N ILE A 191 -2.66 17.74 -4.58
CA ILE A 191 -2.93 19.12 -4.16
C ILE A 191 -4.24 19.21 -3.39
N PHE A 192 -5.32 18.59 -3.91
CA PHE A 192 -6.61 18.54 -3.23
C PHE A 192 -6.47 17.94 -1.83
N ASN A 193 -5.79 16.80 -1.68
CA ASN A 193 -5.62 16.13 -0.39
C ASN A 193 -4.78 16.95 0.60
N TYR A 194 -3.84 17.78 0.13
CA TYR A 194 -3.08 18.69 0.98
C TYR A 194 -3.97 19.79 1.60
N PHE A 195 -4.91 20.34 0.83
CA PHE A 195 -5.83 21.40 1.29
C PHE A 195 -7.11 20.86 1.92
N ASN A 196 -7.45 19.59 1.70
CA ASN A 196 -8.74 19.05 2.09
C ASN A 196 -8.85 18.85 3.59
N THR A 197 -9.75 19.59 4.23
CA THR A 197 -10.16 19.43 5.62
C THR A 197 -11.57 18.85 5.76
N ASP A 198 -12.28 18.61 4.63
CA ASP A 198 -13.63 18.04 4.60
C ASP A 198 -13.55 16.51 4.48
N GLU A 199 -13.81 15.81 5.57
CA GLU A 199 -13.78 14.35 5.63
C GLU A 199 -14.90 13.67 4.82
N THR A 200 -15.87 14.43 4.30
CA THR A 200 -16.94 13.89 3.46
C THR A 200 -16.54 13.73 1.99
N ILE A 201 -15.38 14.30 1.59
CA ILE A 201 -14.85 14.19 0.24
C ILE A 201 -13.62 13.28 0.27
N TYR A 202 -13.68 12.19 -0.46
CA TYR A 202 -12.58 11.24 -0.58
C TYR A 202 -12.03 11.18 -2.01
N LYS A 203 -10.73 11.42 -2.17
CA LYS A 203 -10.00 11.22 -3.43
C LYS A 203 -8.72 10.44 -3.16
N GLN A 204 -8.47 9.45 -3.98
CA GLN A 204 -7.23 8.67 -3.97
C GLN A 204 -6.77 8.41 -5.40
N SER A 205 -5.48 8.58 -5.63
CA SER A 205 -4.83 8.22 -6.88
C SER A 205 -3.61 7.36 -6.55
N ILE A 206 -3.51 6.19 -7.16
CA ILE A 206 -2.39 5.27 -7.02
C ILE A 206 -1.83 5.06 -8.43
N ALA A 207 -0.60 5.53 -8.65
CA ALA A 207 0.01 5.54 -9.97
C ALA A 207 0.42 4.14 -10.45
N ASN A 208 0.91 3.30 -9.52
CA ASN A 208 1.50 2.02 -9.85
C ASN A 208 0.55 0.87 -9.56
N GLY A 209 0.41 -0.03 -10.51
CA GLY A 209 -0.36 -1.25 -10.38
C GLY A 209 0.26 -2.40 -11.13
N GLN A 210 0.05 -3.60 -10.64
CA GLN A 210 0.49 -4.83 -11.29
C GLN A 210 -0.69 -5.77 -11.51
N VAL A 211 -0.67 -6.47 -12.64
CA VAL A 211 -1.64 -7.51 -12.96
C VAL A 211 -1.26 -8.76 -12.17
N LEU A 212 -2.21 -9.29 -11.41
CA LEU A 212 -2.05 -10.56 -10.73
C LEU A 212 -2.50 -11.71 -11.63
N ARG A 213 -2.07 -12.92 -11.31
CA ARG A 213 -2.44 -14.12 -12.07
C ARG A 213 -3.97 -14.28 -12.20
N TYR A 214 -4.72 -14.00 -11.13
CA TYR A 214 -6.19 -13.95 -11.04
C TYR A 214 -6.57 -13.29 -9.71
N GLY A 215 -7.86 -13.04 -9.48
CA GLY A 215 -8.42 -12.54 -8.22
C GLY A 215 -8.50 -13.65 -7.16
N GLU A 216 -9.52 -13.64 -6.31
CA GLU A 216 -9.72 -14.75 -5.34
C GLU A 216 -9.96 -16.09 -6.04
N ASN A 217 -10.60 -16.07 -7.20
CA ASN A 217 -10.91 -17.26 -7.99
C ASN A 217 -10.33 -17.13 -9.42
N PRO A 218 -10.00 -18.27 -10.08
CA PRO A 218 -9.34 -18.28 -11.39
C PRO A 218 -10.09 -17.55 -12.52
N HIS A 219 -11.39 -17.40 -12.44
CA HIS A 219 -12.21 -16.70 -13.44
C HIS A 219 -12.25 -15.18 -13.23
N GLN A 220 -11.73 -14.67 -12.11
CA GLN A 220 -11.72 -13.25 -11.75
C GLN A 220 -10.37 -12.64 -12.13
N LYS A 221 -10.36 -11.50 -12.82
CA LYS A 221 -9.14 -10.71 -13.01
C LYS A 221 -8.75 -10.04 -11.68
N GLY A 222 -7.48 -10.12 -11.32
CA GLY A 222 -6.93 -9.50 -10.11
C GLY A 222 -5.86 -8.47 -10.45
N PHE A 223 -5.81 -7.41 -9.65
CA PHE A 223 -4.82 -6.36 -9.73
C PHE A 223 -4.40 -5.96 -8.32
N PHE A 224 -3.16 -5.57 -8.16
CA PHE A 224 -2.67 -4.90 -6.96
C PHE A 224 -2.23 -3.50 -7.35
N PHE A 225 -2.73 -2.49 -6.66
CA PHE A 225 -2.32 -1.09 -6.82
C PHE A 225 -1.60 -0.64 -5.57
N GLY A 226 -0.33 -0.32 -5.68
CA GLY A 226 0.54 0.07 -4.58
C GLY A 226 2.01 -0.23 -4.88
N ASP A 227 2.89 0.21 -4.00
CA ASP A 227 4.33 -0.04 -4.08
C ASP A 227 4.70 -1.27 -3.25
N PHE A 228 4.66 -2.45 -3.90
CA PHE A 228 5.04 -3.70 -3.25
C PHE A 228 6.54 -3.75 -2.90
N GLU A 229 7.37 -3.17 -3.75
CA GLU A 229 8.84 -3.20 -3.59
C GLU A 229 9.30 -2.31 -2.43
N ALA A 230 8.57 -1.24 -2.11
CA ALA A 230 8.81 -0.48 -0.89
C ALA A 230 8.60 -1.34 0.36
N MET A 231 7.59 -2.22 0.36
CA MET A 231 7.25 -3.08 1.49
C MET A 231 8.12 -4.32 1.60
N PHE A 232 8.49 -4.92 0.46
CA PHE A 232 9.16 -6.22 0.42
C PHE A 232 10.19 -6.31 -0.68
N LYS A 233 11.33 -6.96 -0.36
CA LYS A 233 12.23 -7.50 -1.37
C LYS A 233 11.88 -8.98 -1.57
N LYS A 234 11.34 -9.32 -2.75
CA LYS A 234 11.13 -10.72 -3.14
C LYS A 234 12.46 -11.35 -3.52
N VAL A 235 12.85 -12.40 -2.79
CA VAL A 235 14.14 -13.09 -2.98
C VAL A 235 13.99 -14.33 -3.85
N HIS A 236 12.82 -15.00 -3.79
CA HIS A 236 12.60 -16.28 -4.48
C HIS A 236 11.11 -16.56 -4.70
N GLY A 237 10.83 -17.52 -5.59
CA GLY A 237 9.56 -18.18 -5.76
C GLY A 237 8.67 -17.62 -6.88
N LYS A 238 7.47 -18.20 -6.98
CA LYS A 238 6.46 -17.79 -7.97
C LYS A 238 5.94 -16.36 -7.70
N GLU A 239 5.20 -15.80 -8.65
CA GLU A 239 4.49 -14.53 -8.44
C GLU A 239 3.40 -14.68 -7.38
N LEU A 240 3.20 -13.60 -6.61
CA LEU A 240 2.15 -13.53 -5.61
C LEU A 240 0.77 -13.54 -6.26
N SER A 241 -0.13 -14.32 -5.70
CA SER A 241 -1.54 -14.29 -6.07
C SER A 241 -2.31 -13.26 -5.21
N TYR A 242 -3.52 -12.95 -5.64
CA TYR A 242 -4.45 -12.13 -4.86
C TYR A 242 -4.61 -12.68 -3.41
N ASN A 243 -4.84 -13.99 -3.28
CA ASN A 243 -4.98 -14.64 -1.97
C ASN A 243 -3.69 -14.59 -1.15
N ASN A 244 -2.52 -14.76 -1.80
CA ASN A 244 -1.25 -14.58 -1.07
C ASN A 244 -1.12 -13.17 -0.50
N LEU A 245 -1.50 -12.12 -1.26
CA LEU A 245 -1.43 -10.74 -0.79
C LEU A 245 -2.37 -10.48 0.40
N LEU A 246 -3.58 -11.05 0.40
CA LEU A 246 -4.49 -10.95 1.55
C LEU A 246 -3.90 -11.62 2.80
N ASP A 247 -3.32 -12.82 2.65
CA ASP A 247 -2.68 -13.53 3.75
C ASP A 247 -1.41 -12.82 4.25
N VAL A 248 -0.62 -12.23 3.33
CA VAL A 248 0.57 -11.41 3.65
C VAL A 248 0.16 -10.16 4.42
N ASP A 249 -0.90 -9.44 4.00
CA ASP A 249 -1.42 -8.28 4.74
C ASP A 249 -1.84 -8.67 6.16
N ALA A 250 -2.58 -9.78 6.31
CA ALA A 250 -2.96 -10.27 7.63
C ALA A 250 -1.75 -10.65 8.50
N ALA A 251 -0.73 -11.29 7.90
CA ALA A 251 0.48 -11.69 8.59
C ALA A 251 1.30 -10.48 9.08
N VAL A 252 1.46 -9.46 8.22
CA VAL A 252 2.16 -8.21 8.58
C VAL A 252 1.42 -7.45 9.68
N ASN A 253 0.10 -7.32 9.57
CA ASN A 253 -0.69 -6.67 10.62
C ASN A 253 -0.55 -7.38 11.97
N LEU A 254 -0.59 -8.71 11.98
CA LEU A 254 -0.46 -9.50 13.19
C LEU A 254 0.95 -9.41 13.79
N ILE A 255 2.00 -9.63 12.99
CA ILE A 255 3.37 -9.65 13.53
C ILE A 255 3.82 -8.29 14.04
N ASN A 256 3.30 -7.18 13.50
CA ASN A 256 3.59 -5.84 13.96
C ASN A 256 3.15 -5.58 15.42
N GLU A 257 2.12 -6.30 15.92
CA GLU A 257 1.73 -6.25 17.34
C GLU A 257 2.82 -6.77 18.26
N PHE A 258 3.72 -7.60 17.74
CA PHE A 258 4.82 -8.24 18.47
C PHE A 258 6.20 -7.65 18.13
N LYS A 259 6.25 -6.48 17.48
CA LYS A 259 7.51 -5.85 17.04
C LYS A 259 8.50 -5.64 18.20
N ASN A 260 7.99 -5.30 19.39
CA ASN A 260 8.79 -5.01 20.59
C ASN A 260 8.85 -6.20 21.57
N ASP A 261 8.29 -7.33 21.21
CA ASP A 261 8.32 -8.55 22.03
C ASP A 261 9.59 -9.36 21.67
N GLY A 262 9.83 -10.46 22.39
CA GLY A 262 10.90 -11.40 22.03
C GLY A 262 10.70 -12.06 20.66
N PRO A 263 11.61 -12.94 20.24
CA PRO A 263 11.48 -13.67 18.98
C PRO A 263 10.11 -14.34 18.86
N THR A 264 9.32 -13.88 17.90
CA THR A 264 7.93 -14.30 17.67
C THR A 264 7.76 -14.82 16.25
N PHE A 265 7.10 -15.97 16.16
CA PHE A 265 6.78 -16.60 14.88
C PHE A 265 5.28 -16.83 14.77
N ALA A 266 4.70 -16.44 13.63
CA ALA A 266 3.29 -16.65 13.32
C ALA A 266 3.10 -17.47 12.05
N ILE A 267 2.08 -18.32 12.03
CA ILE A 267 1.63 -19.11 10.90
C ILE A 267 0.17 -18.76 10.66
N LEU A 268 -0.13 -18.29 9.44
CA LEU A 268 -1.47 -17.87 9.07
C LEU A 268 -2.00 -18.68 7.89
N LYS A 269 -3.29 -18.83 7.86
CA LYS A 269 -4.02 -19.39 6.71
C LYS A 269 -5.39 -18.72 6.61
N HIS A 270 -5.75 -18.29 5.39
CA HIS A 270 -7.02 -17.60 5.14
C HIS A 270 -7.23 -16.42 6.09
N ASN A 271 -6.20 -15.57 6.19
CA ASN A 271 -6.16 -14.33 6.99
C ASN A 271 -6.22 -14.52 8.52
N ASN A 272 -6.14 -15.74 9.02
CA ASN A 272 -6.21 -16.02 10.46
C ASN A 272 -4.98 -16.79 10.94
N ALA A 273 -4.53 -16.52 12.16
CA ALA A 273 -3.47 -17.26 12.79
C ALA A 273 -3.94 -18.68 13.15
N CYS A 274 -3.25 -19.68 12.64
CA CYS A 274 -3.37 -21.06 13.11
C CYS A 274 -2.28 -21.45 14.10
N GLY A 275 -1.17 -20.69 14.15
CA GLY A 275 -0.13 -20.83 15.14
C GLY A 275 0.57 -19.51 15.40
N LEU A 276 0.92 -19.23 16.66
CA LEU A 276 1.74 -18.11 17.05
C LEU A 276 2.40 -18.39 18.40
N ALA A 277 3.70 -18.12 18.48
CA ALA A 277 4.42 -18.23 19.75
C ALA A 277 5.59 -17.24 19.83
N THR A 278 5.87 -16.80 21.06
CA THR A 278 7.05 -15.99 21.41
C THR A 278 7.97 -16.83 22.30
N ARG A 279 9.26 -16.89 21.97
CA ARG A 279 10.28 -17.67 22.70
C ARG A 279 11.58 -16.89 22.82
N LYS A 280 12.58 -17.52 23.47
CA LYS A 280 13.93 -16.94 23.61
C LYS A 280 14.71 -16.93 22.28
N ASN A 281 14.42 -17.85 21.37
CA ASN A 281 15.00 -17.92 20.03
C ASN A 281 13.91 -18.23 19.00
N ILE A 282 14.21 -17.96 17.73
CA ILE A 282 13.20 -18.02 16.67
C ILE A 282 12.85 -19.45 16.28
N ASN A 283 13.77 -20.40 16.41
CA ASN A 283 13.51 -21.80 16.11
C ASN A 283 12.48 -22.40 17.10
N ASP A 284 12.65 -22.14 18.40
CA ASP A 284 11.70 -22.58 19.42
C ASP A 284 10.33 -21.90 19.23
N ALA A 285 10.33 -20.62 18.81
CA ALA A 285 9.09 -19.90 18.50
C ALA A 285 8.37 -20.55 17.30
N TYR A 286 9.09 -20.89 16.23
CA TYR A 286 8.52 -21.59 15.09
C TYR A 286 7.94 -22.96 15.46
N LEU A 287 8.70 -23.78 16.18
CA LEU A 287 8.25 -25.12 16.59
C LEU A 287 7.00 -25.05 17.48
N ALA A 288 6.98 -24.11 18.43
CA ALA A 288 5.82 -23.89 19.28
C ALA A 288 4.61 -23.37 18.48
N ALA A 289 4.80 -22.47 17.50
CA ALA A 289 3.75 -21.99 16.62
C ALA A 289 3.20 -23.10 15.72
N LEU A 290 4.07 -23.96 15.17
CA LEU A 290 3.67 -25.09 14.35
C LEU A 290 2.84 -26.11 15.15
N ALA A 291 3.17 -26.33 16.40
CA ALA A 291 2.48 -27.27 17.29
C ALA A 291 1.03 -26.84 17.60
N CYS A 292 0.68 -25.56 17.46
CA CYS A 292 -0.67 -25.07 17.75
C CYS A 292 -1.72 -25.70 16.81
N ASP A 293 -1.41 -25.82 15.50
CA ASP A 293 -2.28 -26.45 14.50
C ASP A 293 -1.44 -26.87 13.28
N PRO A 294 -0.74 -27.98 13.35
CA PRO A 294 0.12 -28.45 12.27
C PRO A 294 -0.66 -28.80 10.99
N THR A 295 -1.96 -29.11 11.11
CA THR A 295 -2.82 -29.43 9.98
C THR A 295 -3.10 -28.18 9.15
N SER A 296 -3.51 -27.09 9.78
CA SER A 296 -3.79 -25.83 9.09
C SER A 296 -2.52 -25.11 8.61
N ALA A 297 -1.37 -25.37 9.23
CA ALA A 297 -0.08 -24.79 8.83
C ALA A 297 0.34 -25.18 7.40
N PHE A 298 -0.12 -26.34 6.92
CA PHE A 298 0.17 -26.79 5.56
C PHE A 298 -0.37 -25.82 4.49
N GLY A 299 0.50 -25.30 3.64
CA GLY A 299 0.17 -24.32 2.62
C GLY A 299 -0.10 -22.90 3.16
N GLY A 300 0.29 -22.62 4.39
CA GLY A 300 0.12 -21.31 5.03
C GLY A 300 1.20 -20.29 4.66
N VAL A 301 1.01 -19.09 5.21
CA VAL A 301 1.98 -17.98 5.21
C VAL A 301 2.66 -17.94 6.57
N LEU A 302 3.98 -17.93 6.55
CA LEU A 302 4.86 -17.95 7.71
C LEU A 302 5.51 -16.58 7.87
N ILE A 303 5.51 -16.03 9.08
CA ILE A 303 6.12 -14.72 9.34
C ILE A 303 6.84 -14.69 10.69
N SER A 304 8.00 -14.05 10.72
CA SER A 304 8.81 -13.79 11.90
C SER A 304 9.03 -12.30 12.12
N ASN A 305 9.07 -11.86 13.39
CA ASN A 305 9.48 -10.49 13.73
C ASN A 305 11.00 -10.32 13.81
N THR A 306 11.77 -11.41 13.70
CA THR A 306 13.24 -11.40 13.75
C THR A 306 13.83 -12.21 12.60
N LYS A 307 15.15 -12.15 12.45
CA LYS A 307 15.90 -12.90 11.45
C LYS A 307 15.65 -14.41 11.56
N ILE A 308 15.46 -15.07 10.41
CA ILE A 308 15.38 -16.54 10.32
C ILE A 308 16.79 -17.11 10.17
N ASP A 309 17.16 -17.97 11.12
CA ASP A 309 18.43 -18.69 11.15
C ASP A 309 18.36 -20.04 10.41
N VAL A 310 19.51 -20.69 10.31
CA VAL A 310 19.67 -21.99 9.61
C VAL A 310 18.83 -23.10 10.28
N ALA A 311 18.77 -23.11 11.63
CA ALA A 311 18.01 -24.12 12.36
C ALA A 311 16.51 -24.00 12.05
N THR A 312 15.98 -22.79 12.08
CA THR A 312 14.58 -22.50 11.76
C THR A 312 14.27 -22.82 10.28
N ALA A 313 15.17 -22.47 9.36
CA ALA A 313 14.99 -22.75 7.94
C ALA A 313 14.91 -24.27 7.65
N ASN A 314 15.73 -25.08 8.32
CA ASN A 314 15.67 -26.54 8.22
C ASN A 314 14.33 -27.10 8.70
N GLU A 315 13.77 -26.57 9.77
CA GLU A 315 12.47 -26.99 10.27
C GLU A 315 11.33 -26.55 9.32
N ILE A 316 11.36 -25.28 8.84
CA ILE A 316 10.40 -24.77 7.83
C ILE A 316 10.45 -25.62 6.56
N ASN A 317 11.62 -26.08 6.14
CA ASN A 317 11.78 -26.84 4.90
C ASN A 317 11.07 -28.20 4.91
N LYS A 318 10.74 -28.73 6.10
CA LYS A 318 9.95 -29.96 6.27
C LYS A 318 8.46 -29.73 5.99
N LEU A 319 7.98 -28.47 6.06
CA LEU A 319 6.60 -28.10 5.84
C LEU A 319 6.39 -27.51 4.43
N PHE A 320 5.32 -27.91 3.75
CA PHE A 320 4.86 -27.15 2.60
C PHE A 320 4.22 -25.84 3.05
N CYS A 321 4.80 -24.72 2.64
CA CYS A 321 4.27 -23.38 2.88
C CYS A 321 4.35 -22.53 1.60
N GLU A 322 3.40 -21.62 1.42
CA GLU A 322 3.32 -20.75 0.23
C GLU A 322 4.29 -19.58 0.31
N VAL A 323 4.36 -18.92 1.46
CA VAL A 323 5.14 -17.69 1.68
C VAL A 323 5.89 -17.76 3.00
N VAL A 324 7.14 -17.30 3.01
CA VAL A 324 7.92 -17.07 4.24
C VAL A 324 8.36 -15.61 4.26
N ILE A 325 8.12 -14.93 5.38
CA ILE A 325 8.38 -13.50 5.57
C ILE A 325 9.24 -13.29 6.80
N ALA A 326 10.31 -12.53 6.68
CA ALA A 326 11.12 -12.09 7.82
C ALA A 326 11.83 -10.77 7.47
N PRO A 327 12.28 -9.99 8.47
CA PRO A 327 13.08 -8.81 8.22
C PRO A 327 14.48 -9.15 7.64
N GLU A 328 14.99 -10.34 7.95
CA GLU A 328 16.30 -10.81 7.50
C GLU A 328 16.37 -12.35 7.50
N TYR A 329 17.31 -12.91 6.74
CA TYR A 329 17.63 -14.34 6.69
C TYR A 329 19.14 -14.53 6.73
N ASP A 330 19.61 -15.59 7.40
CA ASP A 330 20.98 -16.05 7.20
C ASP A 330 21.16 -16.51 5.73
N THR A 331 22.34 -16.32 5.16
CA THR A 331 22.62 -16.70 3.77
C THR A 331 22.34 -18.18 3.51
N GLU A 332 22.78 -19.05 4.42
CA GLU A 332 22.55 -20.49 4.33
C GLU A 332 21.06 -20.83 4.54
N ALA A 333 20.36 -20.13 5.45
CA ALA A 333 18.92 -20.27 5.63
C ALA A 333 18.13 -19.93 4.35
N THR A 334 18.54 -18.88 3.63
CA THR A 334 17.97 -18.53 2.34
C THR A 334 18.13 -19.66 1.33
N ALA A 335 19.34 -20.24 1.22
CA ALA A 335 19.62 -21.34 0.29
C ALA A 335 18.74 -22.57 0.59
N ILE A 336 18.57 -22.94 1.87
CA ILE A 336 17.69 -24.05 2.29
C ILE A 336 16.23 -23.78 1.88
N LEU A 337 15.74 -22.58 2.13
CA LEU A 337 14.35 -22.24 1.80
C LEU A 337 14.09 -22.20 0.28
N GLN A 338 15.10 -21.86 -0.53
CA GLN A 338 15.05 -21.81 -2.00
C GLN A 338 14.99 -23.20 -2.67
N GLU A 339 15.27 -24.30 -1.95
CA GLU A 339 15.14 -25.66 -2.49
C GLU A 339 13.70 -25.95 -3.00
N LYS A 340 12.71 -25.27 -2.47
CA LYS A 340 11.30 -25.38 -2.92
C LYS A 340 11.01 -24.32 -3.99
N LYS A 341 11.11 -24.68 -5.26
CA LYS A 341 11.00 -23.79 -6.44
C LYS A 341 9.88 -22.75 -6.37
N ASN A 342 8.73 -23.10 -5.85
CA ASN A 342 7.54 -22.24 -5.86
C ASN A 342 7.33 -21.47 -4.55
N ARG A 343 8.12 -21.75 -3.50
CA ARG A 343 8.01 -21.05 -2.20
C ARG A 343 8.41 -19.59 -2.37
N ILE A 344 7.54 -18.69 -1.99
CA ILE A 344 7.80 -17.26 -2.03
C ILE A 344 8.56 -16.85 -0.77
N ILE A 345 9.70 -16.18 -0.95
CA ILE A 345 10.53 -15.69 0.16
C ILE A 345 10.57 -14.17 0.07
N LEU A 346 10.08 -13.50 1.12
CA LEU A 346 10.00 -12.05 1.22
C LEU A 346 10.87 -11.54 2.36
N VAL A 347 11.74 -10.58 2.07
CA VAL A 347 12.39 -9.75 3.11
C VAL A 347 11.49 -8.55 3.33
N GLN A 348 11.00 -8.38 4.56
CA GLN A 348 10.13 -7.27 4.93
C GLN A 348 10.95 -6.02 5.24
N ASN A 349 10.67 -4.92 4.54
CA ASN A 349 11.24 -3.62 4.83
C ASN A 349 10.48 -2.94 5.98
N GLU A 350 11.15 -2.03 6.69
CA GLU A 350 10.52 -1.24 7.74
C GLU A 350 9.76 -0.05 7.15
N VAL A 351 8.54 -0.28 6.69
CA VAL A 351 7.67 0.74 6.11
C VAL A 351 6.35 0.81 6.90
N ALA A 352 5.93 2.02 7.23
CA ALA A 352 4.66 2.23 7.90
C ALA A 352 3.48 1.89 6.98
N LEU A 353 2.52 1.15 7.52
CA LEU A 353 1.25 0.89 6.83
C LEU A 353 0.41 2.18 6.72
N PRO A 354 -0.43 2.33 5.68
CA PRO A 354 -1.33 3.48 5.56
C PRO A 354 -2.20 3.68 6.80
N GLN A 355 -2.38 4.93 7.21
CA GLN A 355 -3.18 5.27 8.40
C GLN A 355 -4.68 4.99 8.21
N LYS A 356 -5.18 5.07 6.98
CA LYS A 356 -6.58 4.77 6.63
C LYS A 356 -6.69 3.39 5.96
N GLN A 357 -7.74 2.67 6.30
CA GLN A 357 -8.15 1.43 5.66
C GLN A 357 -9.40 1.67 4.82
N ILE A 358 -9.43 1.08 3.64
CA ILE A 358 -10.48 1.25 2.65
C ILE A 358 -11.07 -0.12 2.33
N ARG A 359 -12.39 -0.18 2.27
CA ARG A 359 -13.11 -1.38 1.86
C ARG A 359 -14.25 -1.01 0.91
N THR A 360 -14.36 -1.71 -0.19
CA THR A 360 -15.56 -1.60 -1.05
C THR A 360 -16.79 -2.10 -0.31
N CYS A 361 -17.89 -1.35 -0.40
CA CYS A 361 -19.15 -1.69 0.23
C CYS A 361 -20.31 -1.17 -0.62
N LEU A 362 -21.22 -2.04 -1.00
CA LEU A 362 -22.32 -1.69 -1.90
C LEU A 362 -21.81 -1.03 -3.19
N ASN A 363 -22.29 0.17 -3.50
CA ASN A 363 -21.86 1.00 -4.63
C ASN A 363 -20.84 2.09 -4.25
N GLY A 364 -20.21 1.97 -3.09
CA GLY A 364 -19.24 2.94 -2.56
C GLY A 364 -18.09 2.29 -1.83
N ILE A 365 -17.48 3.05 -0.93
CA ILE A 365 -16.38 2.62 -0.07
C ILE A 365 -16.66 3.00 1.38
N LEU A 366 -16.16 2.17 2.30
CA LEU A 366 -16.00 2.51 3.71
C LEU A 366 -14.54 2.88 3.95
N VAL A 367 -14.31 3.99 4.63
CA VAL A 367 -12.98 4.46 5.03
C VAL A 367 -12.98 4.59 6.54
N GLN A 368 -11.95 4.05 7.20
CA GLN A 368 -11.75 4.20 8.64
C GLN A 368 -10.27 4.37 8.95
N GLU A 369 -9.98 4.89 10.11
CA GLU A 369 -8.62 4.85 10.64
C GLU A 369 -8.19 3.40 10.94
N ARG A 370 -6.90 3.13 10.78
CA ARG A 370 -6.34 1.84 11.20
C ARG A 370 -6.39 1.72 12.72
N ASN A 371 -6.81 0.57 13.21
CA ASN A 371 -6.77 0.29 14.64
C ASN A 371 -5.31 0.10 15.12
N ASN A 372 -4.69 1.19 15.54
CA ASN A 372 -3.31 1.21 16.04
C ASN A 372 -3.21 1.04 17.57
N ILE A 373 -4.33 0.86 18.27
CA ILE A 373 -4.35 0.66 19.71
C ILE A 373 -3.96 -0.79 20.01
N THR A 374 -2.89 -0.99 20.77
CA THR A 374 -2.46 -2.29 21.28
C THR A 374 -2.59 -2.31 22.79
N ASP A 375 -3.27 -3.32 23.33
CA ASP A 375 -3.42 -3.49 24.77
C ASP A 375 -2.06 -3.77 25.41
N ASN A 376 -1.83 -3.14 26.57
CA ASN A 376 -0.61 -3.27 27.34
C ASN A 376 -0.92 -3.24 28.83
N LYS A 377 0.05 -3.59 29.68
CA LYS A 377 -0.12 -3.70 31.13
C LYS A 377 -0.67 -2.40 31.77
N ALA A 378 -0.32 -1.24 31.23
CA ALA A 378 -0.69 0.05 31.82
C ALA A 378 -2.17 0.39 31.64
N ASN A 379 -2.83 -0.14 30.60
CA ASN A 379 -4.26 0.10 30.34
C ASN A 379 -5.19 -1.00 30.87
N LEU A 380 -4.64 -2.05 31.51
CA LEU A 380 -5.46 -3.10 32.11
C LEU A 380 -6.02 -2.69 33.46
N LYS A 381 -7.34 -2.84 33.62
CA LYS A 381 -8.03 -2.63 34.89
C LYS A 381 -8.52 -3.97 35.43
N THR A 382 -7.92 -4.44 36.54
CA THR A 382 -8.46 -5.61 37.25
C THR A 382 -9.83 -5.27 37.85
N VAL A 383 -10.83 -6.07 37.55
CA VAL A 383 -12.22 -5.85 37.97
C VAL A 383 -12.74 -6.94 38.91
N THR A 384 -11.95 -7.97 39.17
CA THR A 384 -12.26 -9.08 40.07
C THR A 384 -11.41 -9.02 41.35
N ILE A 385 -11.88 -9.73 42.43
CA ILE A 385 -11.15 -9.87 43.68
C ILE A 385 -9.83 -10.63 43.46
N THR A 386 -9.89 -11.70 42.63
CA THR A 386 -8.69 -12.42 42.22
C THR A 386 -7.98 -11.61 41.16
N ALA A 387 -6.78 -11.11 41.43
CA ALA A 387 -5.95 -10.46 40.44
C ALA A 387 -5.20 -11.49 39.57
N PRO A 388 -4.94 -11.24 38.29
CA PRO A 388 -4.11 -12.12 37.49
C PRO A 388 -2.65 -12.06 37.95
N THR A 389 -1.97 -13.18 37.86
CA THR A 389 -0.52 -13.28 38.05
C THR A 389 0.23 -12.57 36.93
N GLU A 390 1.52 -12.30 37.10
CA GLU A 390 2.35 -11.66 36.07
C GLU A 390 2.39 -12.48 34.75
N ASN A 391 2.46 -13.80 34.84
CA ASN A 391 2.41 -14.69 33.68
C ASN A 391 1.06 -14.64 33.00
N GLU A 392 -0.04 -14.60 33.73
CA GLU A 392 -1.38 -14.46 33.17
C GLU A 392 -1.54 -13.09 32.50
N ILE A 393 -1.00 -12.00 33.05
CA ILE A 393 -1.01 -10.67 32.40
C ILE A 393 -0.31 -10.72 31.04
N GLN A 394 0.85 -11.38 30.96
CA GLN A 394 1.57 -11.55 29.69
C GLN A 394 0.75 -12.35 28.68
N ASP A 395 0.17 -13.47 29.10
CA ASP A 395 -0.66 -14.30 28.23
C ASP A 395 -1.97 -13.62 27.83
N LEU A 396 -2.59 -12.81 28.70
CA LEU A 396 -3.79 -12.00 28.37
C LEU A 396 -3.47 -10.97 27.29
N ILE A 397 -2.36 -10.23 27.43
CA ILE A 397 -1.93 -9.25 26.42
C ILE A 397 -1.58 -9.96 25.12
N PHE A 398 -0.85 -11.06 25.16
CA PHE A 398 -0.53 -11.89 24.00
C PHE A 398 -1.79 -12.35 23.28
N ALA A 399 -2.77 -12.88 24.00
CA ALA A 399 -4.05 -13.31 23.44
C ALA A 399 -4.86 -12.14 22.85
N SER A 400 -4.85 -10.96 23.49
CA SER A 400 -5.53 -9.76 23.00
C SER A 400 -4.96 -9.27 21.68
N LYS A 401 -3.63 -9.26 21.51
CA LYS A 401 -2.96 -8.93 20.24
C LYS A 401 -3.42 -9.83 19.09
N ILE A 402 -3.58 -11.12 19.34
CA ILE A 402 -4.09 -12.09 18.37
C ILE A 402 -5.57 -11.84 18.09
N CYS A 403 -6.36 -11.62 19.15
CA CYS A 403 -7.79 -11.37 19.09
C CYS A 403 -8.11 -10.16 18.18
N LYS A 404 -7.38 -9.05 18.36
CA LYS A 404 -7.45 -7.84 17.52
C LYS A 404 -7.28 -8.13 16.03
N ASN A 405 -6.46 -9.12 15.68
CA ASN A 405 -6.13 -9.47 14.29
C ASN A 405 -6.99 -10.65 13.74
N THR A 406 -7.90 -11.17 14.52
CA THR A 406 -8.77 -12.31 14.16
C THR A 406 -10.19 -11.84 13.84
N LYS A 407 -10.84 -12.48 12.86
CA LYS A 407 -12.20 -12.13 12.44
C LYS A 407 -13.22 -12.33 13.58
N SER A 408 -14.04 -11.33 13.83
CA SER A 408 -15.12 -11.31 14.84
C SER A 408 -16.29 -12.28 14.49
N ASN A 409 -17.04 -12.83 15.48
CA ASN A 409 -16.67 -12.86 16.89
C ASN A 409 -15.51 -13.84 17.10
N THR A 410 -14.59 -13.50 17.95
CA THR A 410 -13.45 -14.36 18.24
C THR A 410 -13.17 -14.50 19.74
N ILE A 411 -12.72 -15.71 20.12
CA ILE A 411 -12.12 -16.05 21.39
C ILE A 411 -10.74 -16.63 21.13
N VAL A 412 -9.75 -16.21 21.88
CA VAL A 412 -8.36 -16.69 21.78
C VAL A 412 -7.91 -17.20 23.14
N PHE A 413 -7.36 -18.42 23.17
CA PHE A 413 -6.67 -18.97 24.34
C PHE A 413 -5.17 -18.91 24.17
N ALA A 414 -4.48 -18.46 25.21
CA ALA A 414 -3.02 -18.44 25.26
C ALA A 414 -2.48 -18.97 26.57
N LYS A 415 -1.30 -19.56 26.52
CA LYS A 415 -0.56 -20.04 27.69
C LYS A 415 0.94 -20.02 27.40
N ASN A 416 1.72 -19.42 28.30
CA ASN A 416 3.17 -19.32 28.19
C ASN A 416 3.63 -18.73 26.84
N GLY A 417 3.00 -17.62 26.39
CA GLY A 417 3.31 -16.96 25.12
C GLY A 417 3.10 -17.85 23.89
N THR A 418 2.07 -18.69 23.92
CA THR A 418 1.67 -19.58 22.80
C THR A 418 0.18 -19.48 22.57
N LEU A 419 -0.24 -19.35 21.31
CA LEU A 419 -1.62 -19.52 20.89
C LEU A 419 -2.05 -20.99 21.08
N ILE A 420 -2.91 -21.25 22.03
CA ILE A 420 -3.41 -22.60 22.29
C ILE A 420 -4.49 -22.96 21.27
N ALA A 421 -5.48 -22.10 21.12
CA ALA A 421 -6.55 -22.22 20.13
C ALA A 421 -7.28 -20.89 19.94
N SER A 422 -7.97 -20.76 18.83
CA SER A 422 -8.91 -19.67 18.59
C SER A 422 -10.21 -20.17 17.97
N GLY A 423 -11.32 -19.57 18.39
CA GLY A 423 -12.58 -19.64 17.68
C GLY A 423 -12.74 -18.36 16.87
N THR A 424 -13.03 -18.46 15.57
CA THR A 424 -12.86 -17.38 14.62
C THR A 424 -14.11 -17.16 13.79
N GLY A 425 -14.57 -15.91 13.67
CA GLY A 425 -15.63 -15.52 12.73
C GLY A 425 -17.00 -16.13 13.01
N GLN A 426 -17.31 -16.39 14.28
CA GLN A 426 -18.57 -17.02 14.65
C GLN A 426 -19.69 -15.99 14.83
N THR A 427 -20.94 -16.42 14.59
CA THR A 427 -22.12 -15.58 14.75
C THR A 427 -22.44 -15.27 16.22
N SER A 428 -22.06 -16.16 17.14
CA SER A 428 -22.13 -15.92 18.57
C SER A 428 -20.76 -16.06 19.25
N ARG A 429 -20.58 -15.39 20.38
CA ARG A 429 -19.33 -15.48 21.16
C ARG A 429 -19.21 -16.84 21.86
N VAL A 430 -20.33 -17.43 22.24
CA VAL A 430 -20.38 -18.79 22.80
C VAL A 430 -19.91 -19.82 21.76
N ASP A 431 -20.33 -19.70 20.50
CA ASP A 431 -19.87 -20.59 19.42
C ASP A 431 -18.36 -20.44 19.18
N ALA A 432 -17.84 -19.21 19.20
CA ALA A 432 -16.40 -18.97 19.11
C ALA A 432 -15.64 -19.63 20.29
N LEU A 433 -16.18 -19.54 21.49
CA LEU A 433 -15.60 -20.17 22.67
C LEU A 433 -15.62 -21.70 22.55
N MET A 434 -16.74 -22.28 22.17
CA MET A 434 -16.87 -23.73 21.99
C MET A 434 -15.94 -24.26 20.90
N GLN A 435 -15.81 -23.52 19.79
CA GLN A 435 -14.88 -23.85 18.70
C GLN A 435 -13.42 -23.84 19.21
N ALA A 436 -13.02 -22.83 20.01
CA ALA A 436 -11.68 -22.75 20.58
C ALA A 436 -11.40 -23.93 21.55
N ILE A 437 -12.37 -24.30 22.39
CA ILE A 437 -12.25 -25.43 23.32
C ILE A 437 -12.07 -26.75 22.56
N GLU A 438 -12.89 -26.99 21.54
CA GLU A 438 -12.81 -28.20 20.74
C GLU A 438 -11.50 -28.30 19.97
N LYS A 439 -11.03 -27.17 19.43
CA LYS A 439 -9.75 -27.10 18.73
C LYS A 439 -8.58 -27.39 19.69
N ALA A 440 -8.58 -26.82 20.89
CA ALA A 440 -7.58 -27.12 21.90
C ALA A 440 -7.52 -28.61 22.23
N LYS A 441 -8.66 -29.25 22.43
CA LYS A 441 -8.76 -30.71 22.68
C LYS A 441 -8.22 -31.53 21.49
N THR A 442 -8.57 -31.16 20.28
CA THR A 442 -8.15 -31.87 19.05
C THR A 442 -6.62 -31.94 18.96
N PHE A 443 -5.91 -30.87 19.34
CA PHE A 443 -4.45 -30.81 19.32
C PHE A 443 -3.80 -31.21 20.68
N GLY A 444 -4.59 -31.71 21.62
CA GLY A 444 -4.09 -32.24 22.89
C GLY A 444 -3.62 -31.19 23.89
N PHE A 445 -4.09 -29.95 23.77
CA PHE A 445 -3.73 -28.88 24.71
C PHE A 445 -4.56 -28.94 25.98
N ASP A 446 -3.87 -28.81 27.12
CA ASP A 446 -4.49 -28.63 28.43
C ASP A 446 -4.79 -27.14 28.68
N LEU A 447 -6.08 -26.83 28.85
CA LEU A 447 -6.56 -25.49 29.12
C LEU A 447 -6.45 -25.06 30.60
N HIS A 448 -6.05 -25.96 31.52
CA HIS A 448 -5.86 -25.58 32.91
C HIS A 448 -4.77 -24.50 33.07
N GLY A 449 -5.15 -23.36 33.68
CA GLY A 449 -4.27 -22.21 33.84
C GLY A 449 -4.01 -21.43 32.56
N ALA A 450 -4.77 -21.66 31.49
CA ALA A 450 -4.70 -20.82 30.30
C ALA A 450 -5.49 -19.51 30.47
N SER A 451 -5.10 -18.50 29.71
CA SER A 451 -5.73 -17.17 29.61
C SER A 451 -6.65 -17.10 28.40
N MET A 452 -7.76 -16.35 28.52
CA MET A 452 -8.74 -16.13 27.46
C MET A 452 -8.86 -14.66 27.10
N ALA A 453 -8.80 -14.33 25.81
CA ALA A 453 -9.14 -13.01 25.26
C ALA A 453 -10.42 -13.05 24.43
N SER A 454 -11.19 -11.96 24.51
CA SER A 454 -12.38 -11.72 23.68
C SER A 454 -12.27 -10.35 22.98
N ASP A 455 -12.65 -10.29 21.71
CA ASP A 455 -12.65 -9.08 20.88
C ASP A 455 -13.67 -8.03 21.32
N ALA A 456 -14.67 -8.42 22.14
CA ALA A 456 -15.68 -7.54 22.73
C ALA A 456 -16.16 -8.06 24.08
N PHE A 457 -17.04 -7.30 24.75
CA PHE A 457 -17.59 -7.64 26.05
C PHE A 457 -18.50 -8.88 26.01
N PHE A 458 -18.66 -9.52 27.18
CA PHE A 458 -19.62 -10.62 27.36
C PHE A 458 -21.01 -10.05 27.71
N PRO A 459 -22.03 -10.34 26.90
CA PRO A 459 -23.39 -9.89 27.22
C PRO A 459 -24.03 -10.65 28.40
N PHE A 460 -23.50 -11.88 28.70
CA PHE A 460 -23.96 -12.77 29.77
C PHE A 460 -22.76 -13.52 30.37
N PRO A 461 -22.89 -14.11 31.56
CA PRO A 461 -21.81 -14.85 32.21
C PRO A 461 -21.51 -16.22 31.60
N ASP A 462 -22.32 -16.72 30.68
CA ASP A 462 -22.19 -18.04 30.04
C ASP A 462 -20.81 -18.32 29.47
N CYS A 463 -20.19 -17.31 28.82
CA CYS A 463 -18.83 -17.48 28.30
C CYS A 463 -17.79 -17.71 29.39
N VAL A 464 -17.84 -16.96 30.50
CA VAL A 464 -16.89 -17.15 31.60
C VAL A 464 -17.16 -18.44 32.37
N GLU A 465 -18.45 -18.87 32.45
CA GLU A 465 -18.82 -20.15 33.04
C GLU A 465 -18.26 -21.34 32.27
N ILE A 466 -18.42 -21.33 30.95
CA ILE A 466 -17.92 -22.39 30.05
C ILE A 466 -16.38 -22.39 30.08
N ALA A 467 -15.74 -21.20 30.02
CA ALA A 467 -14.31 -21.05 30.04
C ALA A 467 -13.72 -21.61 31.37
N LYS A 468 -14.32 -21.30 32.51
CA LYS A 468 -13.89 -21.83 33.80
C LYS A 468 -13.99 -23.35 33.86
N LYS A 469 -15.09 -23.94 33.39
CA LYS A 469 -15.28 -25.41 33.30
C LYS A 469 -14.20 -26.06 32.42
N ALA A 470 -13.71 -25.34 31.41
CA ALA A 470 -12.63 -25.79 30.53
C ALA A 470 -11.22 -25.64 31.17
N GLY A 471 -11.09 -24.91 32.29
CA GLY A 471 -9.81 -24.75 33.00
C GLY A 471 -9.19 -23.34 32.92
N ILE A 472 -9.83 -22.39 32.27
CA ILE A 472 -9.36 -21.01 32.14
C ILE A 472 -9.32 -20.33 33.51
N THR A 473 -8.24 -19.60 33.81
CA THR A 473 -8.02 -18.92 35.09
C THR A 473 -8.01 -17.40 34.98
N ALA A 474 -7.75 -16.86 33.81
CA ALA A 474 -7.68 -15.42 33.58
C ALA A 474 -8.38 -15.03 32.27
N VAL A 475 -9.06 -13.87 32.26
CA VAL A 475 -9.86 -13.37 31.15
C VAL A 475 -9.56 -11.90 30.89
N ILE A 476 -9.42 -11.52 29.60
CA ILE A 476 -9.33 -10.14 29.15
C ILE A 476 -10.46 -9.82 28.18
N GLN A 477 -11.11 -8.70 28.36
CA GLN A 477 -12.18 -8.16 27.52
C GLN A 477 -12.25 -6.63 27.65
N PRO A 478 -12.93 -5.92 26.73
CA PRO A 478 -13.04 -4.46 26.83
C PRO A 478 -13.92 -3.97 27.98
N GLY A 479 -14.89 -4.73 28.48
CA GLY A 479 -15.93 -4.25 29.37
C GLY A 479 -16.96 -3.39 28.63
N GLY A 480 -17.91 -2.81 29.39
CA GLY A 480 -18.93 -1.89 28.88
C GLY A 480 -20.30 -2.54 28.61
N SER A 481 -20.52 -3.78 29.04
CA SER A 481 -21.86 -4.38 29.08
C SER A 481 -22.63 -3.89 30.30
N ILE A 482 -23.93 -3.64 30.11
CA ILE A 482 -24.87 -3.36 31.24
C ILE A 482 -24.85 -4.52 32.26
N LYS A 483 -24.47 -5.73 31.82
CA LYS A 483 -24.45 -6.95 32.65
C LYS A 483 -23.03 -7.40 33.03
N ASP A 484 -22.02 -6.54 32.95
CA ASP A 484 -20.64 -6.87 33.33
C ASP A 484 -20.57 -7.42 34.75
N GLU A 485 -21.37 -6.88 35.66
CA GLU A 485 -21.41 -7.34 37.05
C GLU A 485 -21.76 -8.84 37.20
N LEU A 486 -22.58 -9.40 36.30
CA LEU A 486 -22.90 -10.83 36.35
C LEU A 486 -21.68 -11.69 36.07
N SER A 487 -20.88 -11.29 35.05
CA SER A 487 -19.63 -11.97 34.72
C SER A 487 -18.57 -11.77 35.81
N ILE A 488 -18.46 -10.56 36.37
CA ILE A 488 -17.52 -10.26 37.47
C ILE A 488 -17.85 -11.07 38.73
N ASN A 489 -19.13 -11.13 39.11
CA ASN A 489 -19.58 -11.89 40.27
C ASN A 489 -19.31 -13.39 40.12
N TYR A 490 -19.62 -13.97 38.94
CA TYR A 490 -19.28 -15.35 38.67
C TYR A 490 -17.76 -15.60 38.78
N CYS A 491 -16.94 -14.71 38.19
CA CYS A 491 -15.48 -14.81 38.28
C CYS A 491 -14.98 -14.73 39.74
N ASN A 492 -15.54 -13.86 40.55
CA ASN A 492 -15.21 -13.73 41.98
C ASN A 492 -15.53 -15.00 42.77
N GLU A 493 -16.70 -15.57 42.57
CA GLU A 493 -17.14 -16.83 43.21
C GLU A 493 -16.27 -18.01 42.81
N ASN A 494 -15.76 -18.03 41.58
CA ASN A 494 -15.01 -19.14 41.00
C ASN A 494 -13.50 -18.89 40.91
N LYS A 495 -12.98 -17.81 41.52
CA LYS A 495 -11.56 -17.44 41.57
C LYS A 495 -10.94 -17.31 40.17
N VAL A 496 -11.65 -16.72 39.22
CA VAL A 496 -11.16 -16.36 37.90
C VAL A 496 -10.73 -14.90 37.92
N ALA A 497 -9.55 -14.58 37.43
CA ALA A 497 -9.11 -13.22 37.27
C ALA A 497 -9.76 -12.61 36.02
N MET A 498 -10.25 -11.37 36.11
CA MET A 498 -10.75 -10.63 34.92
C MET A 498 -10.16 -9.24 34.87
N VAL A 499 -9.70 -8.85 33.67
CA VAL A 499 -9.24 -7.50 33.38
C VAL A 499 -10.02 -6.88 32.23
N PHE A 500 -10.25 -5.57 32.33
CA PHE A 500 -10.84 -4.76 31.27
C PHE A 500 -9.77 -3.92 30.60
N THR A 501 -9.88 -3.80 29.26
CA THR A 501 -9.01 -2.92 28.43
C THR A 501 -9.64 -1.58 28.14
N GLY A 502 -10.98 -1.48 28.18
CA GLY A 502 -11.72 -0.30 27.71
C GLY A 502 -11.76 -0.15 26.19
N THR A 503 -11.09 -1.03 25.44
CA THR A 503 -10.98 -0.95 23.99
C THR A 503 -11.53 -2.22 23.31
N ARG A 504 -12.49 -2.05 22.41
CA ARG A 504 -13.05 -3.12 21.60
C ARG A 504 -12.24 -3.30 20.31
N HIS A 505 -12.01 -4.54 19.89
CA HIS A 505 -11.20 -4.90 18.73
C HIS A 505 -11.98 -5.69 17.67
N PHE A 506 -13.13 -5.21 17.23
CA PHE A 506 -13.86 -5.86 16.14
C PHE A 506 -13.10 -5.80 14.81
N LYS A 507 -13.13 -6.92 14.09
CA LYS A 507 -12.60 -7.08 12.73
C LYS A 507 -13.59 -7.89 11.89
N HIS A 508 -14.24 -7.23 10.93
CA HIS A 508 -15.24 -7.85 10.03
C HIS A 508 -14.67 -8.18 8.66
#